data_fb6f16c7ac32901599f7083d75f4b863
#
_entry.id   fb6f16c7ac32901599f7083d75f4b863
#
_cell.length_a   1.000
_cell.length_b   1.000
_cell.length_c   1.000
_cell.angle_alpha   90.00
_cell.angle_beta   90.00
_cell.angle_gamma   90.00
#
_symmetry.space_group_name_H-M   'P 1'
#
loop_
_entity.id
_entity.type
_entity.pdbx_description
1 polymer ?
#
loop_
_entity_poly.entity_id
_entity_poly.type
_entity_poly.pdbx_seq_one_letter_code
_entity_poly.pdbx_strand_id
1 'polypeptide(L)'
;MYYRLNEPYAFRGYKGLPYAIRAERGGKLFDSPLFFGRETFLALLYCNGTEPVEPEALDVESRATFQELLSQGVLTASEAPMEPLKSYQRYHVYPSRYLERVHWSITGRCNFRCRHCLVSAPDGHHPEPTLEQCLDVIRQLEACGVHRVDITGGEPLVRRNCDVLFRALSEHRIYIGMIFTNASLLTGEVLDLLEKYGHHPSFQLSFDGLGCHDWLRGVPGAEKQADAALHLLKERGFAATAAMCLHRKNKDSLRDTARYLADAGAYSLRVNDPQALGNWKQYAQEYALTRQERWEVYRDYIPKYFEDGMPIDIQLDGYFSCKRGSTDYKVPFVHHSPENIDWSRIPYCEGMQHTAYISPEGRLLPCMGFADSPVDRASPSVFEQPLGELSQRSYYADLIATKLSDLLARDAECAQCPHLHSCCGGCMQESMTEDGDYLVHDQEICWFFKNVGEAAVRAVADAAIAGIRPQV
;
A
#
# COMPACT_ATOMS: atom_id res chain seq x y z
N MET A 1 -5.42 -39.22 15.50
CA MET A 1 -6.47 -38.28 15.05
C MET A 1 -6.28 -37.96 13.59
N TYR A 2 -7.36 -37.78 12.82
CA TYR A 2 -7.33 -37.31 11.44
C TYR A 2 -7.69 -35.84 11.44
N TYR A 3 -6.95 -35.04 10.68
CA TYR A 3 -7.21 -33.62 10.50
C TYR A 3 -7.46 -33.33 9.03
N ARG A 4 -8.37 -32.41 8.77
CA ARG A 4 -8.70 -32.00 7.39
C ARG A 4 -8.79 -30.49 7.29
N LEU A 5 -8.14 -29.94 6.25
CA LEU A 5 -8.31 -28.54 5.89
C LEU A 5 -9.74 -28.32 5.36
N ASN A 6 -10.46 -27.39 5.98
CA ASN A 6 -11.85 -27.09 5.63
C ASN A 6 -11.95 -26.25 4.35
N GLU A 7 -13.11 -26.32 3.69
CA GLU A 7 -13.44 -25.33 2.68
C GLU A 7 -13.72 -23.97 3.37
N PRO A 8 -13.32 -22.87 2.81
CA PRO A 8 -12.78 -22.66 1.44
C PRO A 8 -11.24 -22.68 1.34
N TYR A 9 -10.51 -23.14 2.32
CA TYR A 9 -9.07 -23.00 2.42
C TYR A 9 -8.27 -23.97 1.55
N ALA A 10 -7.05 -23.52 1.17
CA ALA A 10 -6.12 -24.29 0.36
C ALA A 10 -4.65 -24.03 0.78
N PHE A 11 -3.79 -25.04 0.60
CA PHE A 11 -2.35 -24.92 0.85
C PHE A 11 -1.64 -24.25 -0.31
N ARG A 12 -0.86 -23.21 -0.02
CA ARG A 12 -0.14 -22.42 -1.03
C ARG A 12 1.30 -22.20 -0.63
N GLY A 13 2.15 -22.10 -1.63
CA GLY A 13 3.54 -21.67 -1.52
C GLY A 13 3.89 -20.68 -2.60
N TYR A 14 4.94 -19.92 -2.36
CA TYR A 14 5.48 -18.94 -3.31
C TYR A 14 6.98 -19.18 -3.44
N LYS A 15 7.58 -18.80 -4.56
CA LYS A 15 9.04 -18.89 -4.71
C LYS A 15 9.74 -17.96 -3.73
N GLY A 16 10.76 -18.50 -3.03
CA GLY A 16 11.54 -17.77 -2.05
C GLY A 16 10.88 -17.61 -0.67
N LEU A 17 9.76 -18.34 -0.40
CA LEU A 17 8.88 -18.22 0.76
C LEU A 17 7.82 -17.11 0.53
N PRO A 18 6.70 -17.06 1.25
CA PRO A 18 6.29 -17.89 2.39
C PRO A 18 5.44 -19.12 2.02
N TYR A 19 5.12 -19.92 3.05
CA TYR A 19 4.12 -20.97 3.00
C TYR A 19 2.83 -20.49 3.65
N ALA A 20 1.69 -20.75 3.02
CA ALA A 20 0.42 -20.18 3.45
C ALA A 20 -0.77 -21.14 3.35
N ILE A 21 -1.76 -20.91 4.20
CA ILE A 21 -3.15 -21.35 4.00
C ILE A 21 -3.96 -20.12 3.58
N ARG A 22 -4.70 -20.25 2.49
CA ARG A 22 -5.47 -19.16 1.90
C ARG A 22 -6.88 -19.61 1.56
N ALA A 23 -7.88 -18.74 1.79
CA ALA A 23 -9.24 -18.97 1.33
C ALA A 23 -9.33 -18.83 -0.21
N GLU A 24 -9.79 -19.90 -0.88
CA GLU A 24 -9.85 -19.97 -2.35
C GLU A 24 -11.28 -20.01 -2.91
N ARG A 25 -12.28 -20.41 -2.08
CA ARG A 25 -13.67 -20.51 -2.52
C ARG A 25 -14.63 -20.15 -1.39
N GLY A 26 -15.60 -19.27 -1.63
CA GLY A 26 -16.70 -18.99 -0.69
C GLY A 26 -16.35 -18.27 0.61
N GLY A 27 -15.08 -18.01 0.88
CA GLY A 27 -14.63 -17.13 1.97
C GLY A 27 -14.80 -15.67 1.57
N LYS A 28 -14.69 -14.75 2.53
CA LYS A 28 -14.51 -13.36 2.19
C LYS A 28 -13.25 -13.28 1.34
N LEU A 29 -13.34 -12.71 0.14
CA LEU A 29 -12.21 -12.48 -0.78
C LEU A 29 -11.04 -11.68 -0.13
N PHE A 30 -11.23 -11.27 1.12
CA PHE A 30 -10.41 -10.31 1.88
C PHE A 30 -9.59 -10.93 3.01
N ASP A 31 -9.75 -12.22 3.27
CA ASP A 31 -8.99 -12.83 4.35
C ASP A 31 -7.53 -12.92 3.92
N SER A 32 -6.66 -12.25 4.66
CA SER A 32 -5.23 -12.34 4.45
C SER A 32 -4.79 -13.80 4.59
N PRO A 33 -3.83 -14.27 3.76
CA PRO A 33 -3.27 -15.59 3.93
C PRO A 33 -2.67 -15.77 5.32
N LEU A 34 -2.84 -16.95 5.90
CA LEU A 34 -2.17 -17.36 7.13
C LEU A 34 -0.80 -17.92 6.77
N PHE A 35 0.27 -17.30 7.26
CA PHE A 35 1.64 -17.69 6.94
C PHE A 35 2.25 -18.55 8.04
N PHE A 36 3.09 -19.50 7.64
CA PHE A 36 3.70 -20.47 8.55
C PHE A 36 5.19 -20.65 8.27
N GLY A 37 5.95 -20.98 9.29
CA GLY A 37 7.29 -21.53 9.14
C GLY A 37 7.25 -22.85 8.38
N ARG A 38 8.39 -23.23 7.80
CA ARG A 38 8.50 -24.43 6.95
C ARG A 38 8.07 -25.70 7.67
N GLU A 39 8.53 -25.90 8.91
CA GLU A 39 8.29 -27.12 9.69
C GLU A 39 6.81 -27.25 10.03
N THR A 40 6.21 -26.20 10.58
CA THR A 40 4.77 -26.15 10.85
C THR A 40 3.93 -26.37 9.59
N PHE A 41 4.31 -25.75 8.47
CA PHE A 41 3.58 -25.94 7.22
C PHE A 41 3.68 -27.38 6.68
N LEU A 42 4.84 -28.01 6.78
CA LEU A 42 4.99 -29.42 6.39
C LEU A 42 4.11 -30.34 7.24
N ALA A 43 4.01 -30.07 8.54
CA ALA A 43 3.08 -30.80 9.42
C ALA A 43 1.62 -30.56 9.01
N LEU A 44 1.25 -29.34 8.66
CA LEU A 44 -0.11 -28.99 8.20
C LEU A 44 -0.50 -29.71 6.89
N LEU A 45 0.44 -30.06 6.00
CA LEU A 45 0.13 -30.80 4.78
C LEU A 45 -0.44 -32.19 5.03
N TYR A 46 -0.22 -32.77 6.21
CA TYR A 46 -0.86 -34.03 6.65
C TYR A 46 -2.33 -33.83 7.05
N CYS A 47 -2.81 -32.59 7.16
CA CYS A 47 -4.23 -32.30 7.39
C CYS A 47 -5.06 -32.53 6.10
N ASN A 48 -4.90 -33.71 5.51
CA ASN A 48 -5.53 -34.11 4.23
C ASN A 48 -6.82 -34.93 4.43
N GLY A 49 -7.16 -35.28 5.66
CA GLY A 49 -8.34 -36.07 6.05
C GLY A 49 -8.15 -37.60 5.98
N THR A 50 -7.11 -38.10 5.34
CA THR A 50 -6.92 -39.52 5.07
C THR A 50 -5.78 -40.16 5.85
N GLU A 51 -4.83 -39.35 6.31
CA GLU A 51 -3.67 -39.81 7.06
C GLU A 51 -3.79 -39.38 8.53
N PRO A 52 -3.44 -40.26 9.50
CA PRO A 52 -3.48 -39.92 10.91
C PRO A 52 -2.29 -38.98 11.25
N VAL A 53 -2.55 -38.01 12.10
CA VAL A 53 -1.55 -37.12 12.69
C VAL A 53 -1.53 -37.34 14.18
N GLU A 54 -0.35 -37.47 14.76
CA GLU A 54 -0.13 -37.54 16.20
C GLU A 54 0.30 -36.17 16.70
N PRO A 55 -0.60 -35.34 17.28
CA PRO A 55 -0.28 -33.98 17.70
C PRO A 55 0.83 -33.94 18.75
N GLU A 56 0.97 -34.99 19.55
CA GLU A 56 1.99 -35.12 20.60
C GLU A 56 3.40 -35.26 20.02
N ALA A 57 3.51 -35.74 18.79
CA ALA A 57 4.78 -35.84 18.06
C ALA A 57 5.23 -34.51 17.42
N LEU A 58 4.33 -33.51 17.37
CA LEU A 58 4.65 -32.18 16.85
C LEU A 58 5.41 -31.36 17.90
N ASP A 59 6.24 -30.41 17.42
CA ASP A 59 6.85 -29.38 18.27
C ASP A 59 5.78 -28.47 18.91
N VAL A 60 6.18 -27.66 19.89
CA VAL A 60 5.25 -26.83 20.66
C VAL A 60 4.54 -25.79 19.80
N GLU A 61 5.25 -25.17 18.85
CA GLU A 61 4.72 -24.13 17.96
C GLU A 61 3.70 -24.73 16.98
N SER A 62 4.04 -25.84 16.33
CA SER A 62 3.14 -26.55 15.41
C SER A 62 1.89 -27.03 16.12
N ARG A 63 1.98 -27.52 17.33
CA ARG A 63 0.85 -27.96 18.15
C ARG A 63 -0.09 -26.80 18.50
N ALA A 64 0.47 -25.66 18.91
CA ALA A 64 -0.32 -24.46 19.20
C ALA A 64 -1.05 -23.97 17.95
N THR A 65 -0.38 -23.97 16.81
CA THR A 65 -0.95 -23.61 15.50
C THR A 65 -2.13 -24.53 15.12
N PHE A 66 -2.00 -25.85 15.30
CA PHE A 66 -3.11 -26.78 15.03
C PHE A 66 -4.34 -26.48 15.90
N GLN A 67 -4.13 -26.19 17.18
CA GLN A 67 -5.23 -25.82 18.09
C GLN A 67 -5.90 -24.51 17.69
N GLU A 68 -5.11 -23.53 17.31
CA GLU A 68 -5.62 -22.24 16.82
C GLU A 68 -6.46 -22.42 15.55
N LEU A 69 -5.95 -23.14 14.55
CA LEU A 69 -6.65 -23.39 13.30
C LEU A 69 -7.94 -24.20 13.47
N LEU A 70 -7.98 -25.12 14.46
CA LEU A 70 -9.20 -25.82 14.85
C LEU A 70 -10.21 -24.85 15.46
N SER A 71 -9.78 -23.98 16.38
CA SER A 71 -10.65 -22.98 17.01
C SER A 71 -11.24 -21.98 16.03
N GLN A 72 -10.49 -21.64 14.99
CA GLN A 72 -10.89 -20.75 13.90
C GLN A 72 -11.75 -21.45 12.82
N GLY A 73 -11.93 -22.76 12.91
CA GLY A 73 -12.67 -23.53 11.90
C GLY A 73 -11.94 -23.68 10.56
N VAL A 74 -10.63 -23.44 10.54
CA VAL A 74 -9.78 -23.68 9.35
C VAL A 74 -9.50 -25.17 9.17
N LEU A 75 -9.35 -25.89 10.29
CA LEU A 75 -9.22 -27.37 10.35
C LEU A 75 -10.42 -27.99 11.05
N THR A 76 -10.67 -29.24 10.71
CA THR A 76 -11.56 -30.16 11.45
C THR A 76 -10.78 -31.39 11.86
N ALA A 77 -11.07 -31.92 13.07
CA ALA A 77 -10.49 -33.16 13.58
C ALA A 77 -11.55 -34.27 13.68
N SER A 78 -11.14 -35.52 13.49
CA SER A 78 -11.97 -36.72 13.59
C SER A 78 -11.15 -37.91 14.10
N GLU A 79 -11.81 -38.85 14.79
CA GLU A 79 -11.21 -40.14 15.16
C GLU A 79 -11.13 -41.15 14.00
N ALA A 80 -11.95 -40.93 12.97
CA ALA A 80 -11.99 -41.76 11.78
C ALA A 80 -11.49 -40.96 10.52
N PRO A 81 -11.01 -41.66 9.50
CA PRO A 81 -10.67 -41.02 8.21
C PRO A 81 -11.83 -40.20 7.66
N MET A 82 -11.49 -39.05 7.09
CA MET A 82 -12.42 -38.13 6.43
C MET A 82 -12.26 -38.19 4.92
N GLU A 83 -13.15 -37.51 4.20
CA GLU A 83 -12.99 -37.35 2.74
C GLU A 83 -11.69 -36.62 2.42
N PRO A 84 -10.99 -37.03 1.35
CA PRO A 84 -9.75 -36.39 0.91
C PRO A 84 -9.98 -34.94 0.50
N LEU A 85 -8.91 -34.16 0.51
CA LEU A 85 -8.91 -32.78 0.02
C LEU A 85 -9.36 -32.70 -1.45
N LYS A 86 -10.21 -31.75 -1.76
CA LYS A 86 -10.53 -31.38 -3.14
C LYS A 86 -9.27 -30.92 -3.88
N SER A 87 -9.25 -31.05 -5.20
CA SER A 87 -8.07 -30.73 -6.02
C SER A 87 -7.52 -29.32 -5.78
N TYR A 88 -8.40 -28.33 -5.62
CA TYR A 88 -7.99 -26.94 -5.37
C TYR A 88 -7.40 -26.70 -3.97
N GLN A 89 -7.70 -27.55 -2.99
CA GLN A 89 -7.19 -27.44 -1.63
C GLN A 89 -5.75 -27.94 -1.50
N ARG A 90 -5.31 -28.78 -2.44
CA ARG A 90 -3.97 -29.37 -2.42
C ARG A 90 -2.89 -28.30 -2.56
N TYR A 91 -1.71 -28.63 -2.06
CA TYR A 91 -0.56 -27.75 -2.13
C TYR A 91 -0.20 -27.37 -3.56
N HIS A 92 -0.10 -26.10 -3.80
CA HIS A 92 0.32 -25.50 -5.06
C HIS A 92 1.36 -24.41 -4.82
N VAL A 93 2.43 -24.41 -5.61
CA VAL A 93 3.49 -23.39 -5.56
C VAL A 93 3.33 -22.44 -6.73
N TYR A 94 3.12 -21.19 -6.43
CA TYR A 94 3.10 -20.14 -7.45
C TYR A 94 4.50 -19.85 -7.98
N PRO A 95 4.64 -19.49 -9.28
CA PRO A 95 5.94 -19.24 -9.90
C PRO A 95 6.57 -17.92 -9.51
N SER A 96 5.86 -17.05 -8.80
CA SER A 96 6.31 -15.75 -8.31
C SER A 96 6.61 -15.79 -6.83
N ARG A 97 7.27 -14.73 -6.33
CA ARG A 97 7.26 -14.39 -4.92
C ARG A 97 5.86 -13.94 -4.48
N TYR A 98 5.61 -13.95 -3.18
CA TYR A 98 4.35 -13.41 -2.65
C TYR A 98 4.25 -11.91 -2.89
N LEU A 99 3.16 -11.48 -3.51
CA LEU A 99 2.76 -10.08 -3.67
C LEU A 99 1.44 -9.88 -2.92
N GLU A 100 1.50 -9.16 -1.80
CA GLU A 100 0.32 -8.85 -0.99
C GLU A 100 -0.67 -7.99 -1.76
N ARG A 101 -0.13 -7.02 -2.52
CA ARG A 101 -0.91 -6.16 -3.40
C ARG A 101 -0.13 -5.77 -4.64
N VAL A 102 -0.85 -5.54 -5.70
CA VAL A 102 -0.32 -4.93 -6.91
C VAL A 102 -1.09 -3.64 -7.19
N HIS A 103 -0.39 -2.52 -7.21
CA HIS A 103 -0.94 -1.27 -7.71
C HIS A 103 -0.92 -1.34 -9.23
N TRP A 104 -2.07 -1.21 -9.86
CA TRP A 104 -2.18 -1.36 -11.30
C TRP A 104 -2.78 -0.12 -11.95
N SER A 105 -1.98 0.52 -12.79
CA SER A 105 -2.40 1.65 -13.62
C SER A 105 -3.09 1.13 -14.88
N ILE A 106 -4.42 1.11 -14.87
CA ILE A 106 -5.22 0.56 -15.97
C ILE A 106 -5.33 1.51 -17.17
N THR A 107 -4.88 2.74 -17.03
CA THR A 107 -4.87 3.76 -18.08
C THR A 107 -3.84 4.85 -17.77
N GLY A 108 -3.18 5.40 -18.79
CA GLY A 108 -2.37 6.60 -18.66
C GLY A 108 -3.17 7.90 -18.85
N ARG A 109 -4.45 7.80 -19.26
CA ARG A 109 -5.30 8.97 -19.52
C ARG A 109 -5.85 9.55 -18.23
N CYS A 110 -6.01 10.88 -18.21
CA CYS A 110 -6.65 11.61 -17.13
C CYS A 110 -7.51 12.74 -17.69
N ASN A 111 -8.59 13.06 -16.98
CA ASN A 111 -9.45 14.21 -17.30
C ASN A 111 -9.09 15.48 -16.51
N PHE A 112 -8.11 15.42 -15.59
CA PHE A 112 -7.58 16.57 -14.84
C PHE A 112 -6.21 16.99 -15.33
N ARG A 113 -5.79 18.23 -14.95
CA ARG A 113 -4.48 18.83 -15.28
C ARG A 113 -3.77 19.30 -14.02
N CYS A 114 -3.55 18.35 -13.10
CA CYS A 114 -2.99 18.65 -11.80
C CYS A 114 -1.60 19.26 -11.90
N ARG A 115 -1.36 20.34 -11.15
CA ARG A 115 -0.06 21.03 -11.08
C ARG A 115 1.03 20.19 -10.44
N HIS A 116 0.65 19.22 -9.61
CA HIS A 116 1.57 18.30 -8.94
C HIS A 116 1.57 16.88 -9.54
N CYS A 117 1.03 16.69 -10.75
CA CYS A 117 0.96 15.38 -11.37
C CYS A 117 2.36 14.80 -11.58
N LEU A 118 2.63 13.66 -10.94
CA LEU A 118 3.90 12.95 -11.01
C LEU A 118 4.17 12.46 -12.44
N VAL A 119 3.15 11.91 -13.09
CA VAL A 119 3.22 11.31 -14.43
C VAL A 119 2.80 12.28 -15.54
N SER A 120 2.66 13.56 -15.24
CA SER A 120 2.33 14.60 -16.20
C SER A 120 1.11 14.31 -17.11
N ALA A 121 0.17 13.49 -16.62
CA ALA A 121 -1.11 13.31 -17.31
C ALA A 121 -1.88 14.66 -17.31
N PRO A 122 -2.62 15.02 -18.33
CA PRO A 122 -3.14 14.25 -19.46
C PRO A 122 -2.37 14.45 -20.78
N ASP A 123 -1.21 15.06 -20.77
CA ASP A 123 -0.51 15.49 -21.98
C ASP A 123 -0.05 14.34 -22.91
N GLY A 124 -0.59 13.13 -22.69
CA GLY A 124 -0.57 12.03 -23.65
C GLY A 124 0.72 11.22 -23.71
N HIS A 125 1.61 11.39 -22.72
CA HIS A 125 2.87 10.66 -22.68
C HIS A 125 2.68 9.17 -22.33
N HIS A 126 1.61 8.83 -21.62
CA HIS A 126 1.31 7.46 -21.20
C HIS A 126 0.15 6.86 -22.00
N PRO A 127 0.31 5.66 -22.53
CA PRO A 127 -0.71 4.99 -23.34
C PRO A 127 -1.90 4.54 -22.47
N GLU A 128 -2.98 4.20 -23.15
CA GLU A 128 -4.00 3.35 -22.58
C GLU A 128 -3.73 1.93 -23.08
N PRO A 129 -3.42 0.96 -22.19
CA PRO A 129 -3.22 -0.42 -22.60
C PRO A 129 -4.50 -0.97 -23.24
N THR A 130 -4.36 -1.83 -24.25
CA THR A 130 -5.52 -2.46 -24.90
C THR A 130 -6.29 -3.31 -23.92
N LEU A 131 -7.56 -3.59 -24.21
CA LEU A 131 -8.36 -4.50 -23.37
C LEU A 131 -7.71 -5.87 -23.27
N GLU A 132 -7.16 -6.38 -24.37
CA GLU A 132 -6.49 -7.68 -24.43
C GLU A 132 -5.26 -7.71 -23.50
N GLN A 133 -4.42 -6.66 -23.53
CA GLN A 133 -3.29 -6.54 -22.60
C GLN A 133 -3.74 -6.53 -21.15
N CYS A 134 -4.81 -5.80 -20.82
CA CYS A 134 -5.35 -5.78 -19.46
C CYS A 134 -5.88 -7.16 -19.04
N LEU A 135 -6.60 -7.87 -19.89
CA LEU A 135 -7.08 -9.22 -19.61
C LEU A 135 -5.92 -10.21 -19.47
N ASP A 136 -4.84 -10.01 -20.22
CA ASP A 136 -3.64 -10.81 -20.06
C ASP A 136 -2.93 -10.54 -18.71
N VAL A 137 -2.82 -9.29 -18.28
CA VAL A 137 -2.33 -8.94 -16.94
C VAL A 137 -3.14 -9.65 -15.86
N ILE A 138 -4.47 -9.68 -15.97
CA ILE A 138 -5.34 -10.36 -15.00
C ILE A 138 -5.01 -11.87 -14.93
N ARG A 139 -4.83 -12.54 -16.09
CA ARG A 139 -4.41 -13.95 -16.13
C ARG A 139 -3.04 -14.17 -15.50
N GLN A 140 -2.09 -13.28 -15.73
CA GLN A 140 -0.76 -13.35 -15.16
C GLN A 140 -0.77 -13.13 -13.64
N LEU A 141 -1.59 -12.20 -13.15
CA LEU A 141 -1.79 -11.96 -11.71
C LEU A 141 -2.35 -13.22 -11.02
N GLU A 142 -3.39 -13.84 -11.58
CA GLU A 142 -3.94 -15.11 -11.07
C GLU A 142 -2.88 -16.21 -11.06
N ALA A 143 -2.16 -16.40 -12.18
CA ALA A 143 -1.09 -17.40 -12.30
C ALA A 143 0.04 -17.20 -11.28
N CYS A 144 0.26 -15.97 -10.81
CA CYS A 144 1.22 -15.60 -9.76
C CYS A 144 0.63 -15.65 -8.35
N GLY A 145 -0.65 -16.01 -8.18
CA GLY A 145 -1.30 -16.07 -6.88
C GLY A 145 -1.62 -14.71 -6.27
N VAL A 146 -1.62 -13.65 -7.06
CA VAL A 146 -2.09 -12.33 -6.63
C VAL A 146 -3.60 -12.38 -6.44
N HIS A 147 -4.07 -11.96 -5.27
CA HIS A 147 -5.50 -11.97 -4.94
C HIS A 147 -6.08 -10.57 -4.73
N ARG A 148 -5.22 -9.56 -4.70
CA ARG A 148 -5.62 -8.16 -4.51
C ARG A 148 -4.87 -7.24 -5.46
N VAL A 149 -5.64 -6.34 -6.08
CA VAL A 149 -5.11 -5.21 -6.83
C VAL A 149 -5.67 -3.91 -6.28
N ASP A 150 -4.87 -2.86 -6.33
CA ASP A 150 -5.30 -1.50 -6.09
C ASP A 150 -5.27 -0.76 -7.45
N ILE A 151 -6.41 -0.29 -7.88
CA ILE A 151 -6.60 0.32 -9.22
C ILE A 151 -6.20 1.78 -9.19
N THR A 152 -5.35 2.16 -10.13
CA THR A 152 -4.90 3.54 -10.34
C THR A 152 -4.74 3.84 -11.84
N GLY A 153 -4.08 4.94 -12.17
CA GLY A 153 -3.82 5.36 -13.53
C GLY A 153 -3.50 6.83 -13.58
N GLY A 154 -3.80 7.46 -14.70
CA GLY A 154 -4.08 8.89 -14.68
C GLY A 154 -5.34 9.13 -13.86
N GLU A 155 -6.51 8.84 -14.46
CA GLU A 155 -7.78 8.66 -13.74
C GLU A 155 -8.40 7.33 -14.20
N PRO A 156 -8.52 6.31 -13.34
CA PRO A 156 -8.98 4.99 -13.78
C PRO A 156 -10.39 4.99 -14.34
N LEU A 157 -11.28 5.86 -13.84
CA LEU A 157 -12.67 5.91 -14.25
C LEU A 157 -12.90 6.58 -15.62
N VAL A 158 -11.87 7.14 -16.28
CA VAL A 158 -12.00 7.57 -17.68
C VAL A 158 -11.99 6.40 -18.65
N ARG A 159 -11.53 5.22 -18.21
CA ARG A 159 -11.47 4.02 -19.03
C ARG A 159 -12.86 3.49 -19.33
N ARG A 160 -13.23 3.41 -20.62
CA ARG A 160 -14.60 3.05 -21.05
C ARG A 160 -15.03 1.62 -20.75
N ASN A 161 -14.08 0.69 -20.67
CA ASN A 161 -14.34 -0.74 -20.45
C ASN A 161 -13.95 -1.22 -19.04
N CYS A 162 -14.11 -0.37 -18.01
CA CYS A 162 -13.91 -0.75 -16.62
C CYS A 162 -14.82 -1.91 -16.19
N ASP A 163 -16.03 -1.98 -16.72
CA ASP A 163 -16.99 -3.05 -16.47
C ASP A 163 -16.44 -4.42 -16.85
N VAL A 164 -15.78 -4.52 -18.00
CA VAL A 164 -15.13 -5.77 -18.45
C VAL A 164 -13.99 -6.16 -17.53
N LEU A 165 -13.19 -5.17 -17.07
CA LEU A 165 -12.07 -5.41 -16.16
C LEU A 165 -12.55 -5.83 -14.77
N PHE A 166 -13.56 -5.15 -14.21
CA PHE A 166 -14.11 -5.50 -12.89
C PHE A 166 -14.71 -6.90 -12.89
N ARG A 167 -15.44 -7.26 -13.96
CA ARG A 167 -15.94 -8.61 -14.14
C ARG A 167 -14.80 -9.64 -14.24
N ALA A 168 -13.80 -9.39 -15.08
CA ALA A 168 -12.67 -10.30 -15.26
C ALA A 168 -11.87 -10.50 -13.96
N LEU A 169 -11.61 -9.43 -13.20
CA LEU A 169 -10.98 -9.53 -11.88
C LEU A 169 -11.78 -10.43 -10.94
N SER A 170 -13.12 -10.28 -10.89
CA SER A 170 -13.98 -11.15 -10.10
C SER A 170 -13.95 -12.60 -10.57
N GLU A 171 -14.03 -12.86 -11.88
CA GLU A 171 -13.96 -14.20 -12.48
C GLU A 171 -12.63 -14.90 -12.15
N HIS A 172 -11.52 -14.16 -12.14
CA HIS A 172 -10.17 -14.61 -11.76
C HIS A 172 -9.88 -14.52 -10.25
N ARG A 173 -10.91 -14.19 -9.42
CA ARG A 173 -10.81 -14.14 -7.96
C ARG A 173 -9.77 -13.15 -7.45
N ILE A 174 -9.56 -12.09 -8.18
CA ILE A 174 -8.71 -10.98 -7.79
C ILE A 174 -9.61 -9.86 -7.31
N TYR A 175 -9.40 -9.47 -6.05
CA TYR A 175 -10.17 -8.43 -5.41
C TYR A 175 -9.62 -7.04 -5.70
N ILE A 176 -10.51 -6.06 -5.88
CA ILE A 176 -10.14 -4.65 -5.93
C ILE A 176 -10.12 -4.12 -4.50
N GLY A 177 -8.92 -3.91 -3.93
CA GLY A 177 -8.75 -3.44 -2.57
C GLY A 177 -8.96 -1.95 -2.43
N MET A 178 -8.45 -1.17 -3.38
CA MET A 178 -8.56 0.29 -3.40
C MET A 178 -8.68 0.81 -4.83
N ILE A 179 -9.41 1.91 -4.98
CA ILE A 179 -9.43 2.70 -6.22
C ILE A 179 -8.95 4.11 -5.87
N PHE A 180 -7.87 4.53 -6.55
CA PHE A 180 -7.35 5.89 -6.45
C PHE A 180 -8.01 6.75 -7.52
N THR A 181 -8.69 7.82 -7.14
CA THR A 181 -9.47 8.62 -8.08
C THR A 181 -9.49 10.10 -7.72
N ASN A 182 -9.60 10.94 -8.74
CA ASN A 182 -9.89 12.36 -8.57
C ASN A 182 -11.38 12.63 -8.25
N ALA A 183 -12.18 11.58 -8.15
CA ALA A 183 -13.59 11.55 -7.78
C ALA A 183 -14.58 12.12 -8.83
N SER A 184 -14.13 12.83 -9.86
CA SER A 184 -15.01 13.54 -10.78
C SER A 184 -15.96 12.66 -11.62
N LEU A 185 -15.60 11.37 -11.76
CA LEU A 185 -16.37 10.38 -12.51
C LEU A 185 -16.98 9.29 -11.62
N LEU A 186 -16.89 9.46 -10.30
CA LEU A 186 -17.47 8.51 -9.35
C LEU A 186 -18.99 8.75 -9.25
N THR A 187 -19.77 7.80 -9.74
CA THR A 187 -21.25 7.85 -9.77
C THR A 187 -21.84 6.62 -9.12
N GLY A 188 -23.14 6.65 -8.81
CA GLY A 188 -23.88 5.49 -8.34
C GLY A 188 -23.78 4.29 -9.27
N GLU A 189 -23.75 4.50 -10.59
CA GLU A 189 -23.61 3.45 -11.60
C GLU A 189 -22.26 2.73 -11.48
N VAL A 190 -21.17 3.45 -11.16
CA VAL A 190 -19.85 2.83 -10.92
C VAL A 190 -19.89 1.95 -9.67
N LEU A 191 -20.57 2.40 -8.60
CA LEU A 191 -20.71 1.61 -7.38
C LEU A 191 -21.59 0.39 -7.60
N ASP A 192 -22.71 0.53 -8.30
CA ASP A 192 -23.59 -0.59 -8.69
C ASP A 192 -22.81 -1.65 -9.51
N LEU A 193 -21.92 -1.22 -10.38
CA LEU A 193 -21.10 -2.10 -11.19
C LEU A 193 -20.08 -2.88 -10.34
N LEU A 194 -19.44 -2.22 -9.38
CA LEU A 194 -18.54 -2.88 -8.44
C LEU A 194 -19.25 -3.91 -7.58
N GLU A 195 -20.39 -3.54 -6.99
CA GLU A 195 -21.23 -4.44 -6.18
C GLU A 195 -21.74 -5.63 -6.99
N LYS A 196 -22.17 -5.40 -8.24
CA LYS A 196 -22.61 -6.45 -9.16
C LYS A 196 -21.57 -7.57 -9.35
N TYR A 197 -20.28 -7.20 -9.36
CA TYR A 197 -19.19 -8.17 -9.51
C TYR A 197 -18.55 -8.56 -8.16
N GLY A 198 -19.17 -8.20 -7.05
CA GLY A 198 -18.72 -8.59 -5.70
C GLY A 198 -17.48 -7.83 -5.22
N HIS A 199 -17.17 -6.67 -5.81
CA HIS A 199 -16.11 -5.79 -5.33
C HIS A 199 -16.67 -4.74 -4.37
N HIS A 200 -15.98 -4.54 -3.25
CA HIS A 200 -16.30 -3.48 -2.28
C HIS A 200 -15.02 -2.76 -1.85
N PRO A 201 -14.35 -2.06 -2.79
CA PRO A 201 -13.07 -1.40 -2.52
C PRO A 201 -13.20 -0.24 -1.56
N SER A 202 -12.10 0.13 -0.92
CA SER A 202 -11.94 1.47 -0.38
C SER A 202 -11.61 2.44 -1.52
N PHE A 203 -12.03 3.70 -1.37
CA PHE A 203 -11.66 4.75 -2.32
C PHE A 203 -10.66 5.72 -1.68
N GLN A 204 -9.55 5.97 -2.35
CA GLN A 204 -8.67 7.07 -1.98
C GLN A 204 -8.96 8.26 -2.90
N LEU A 205 -9.63 9.25 -2.35
CA LEU A 205 -9.98 10.48 -3.05
C LEU A 205 -8.88 11.52 -2.90
N SER A 206 -8.65 12.25 -3.97
CA SER A 206 -7.86 13.48 -3.90
C SER A 206 -8.65 14.57 -3.21
N PHE A 207 -8.05 15.25 -2.20
CA PHE A 207 -8.66 16.43 -1.58
C PHE A 207 -7.59 17.33 -0.95
N ASP A 208 -7.22 18.42 -1.62
CA ASP A 208 -6.04 19.23 -1.28
C ASP A 208 -6.37 20.49 -0.46
N GLY A 209 -7.39 20.41 0.35
CA GLY A 209 -7.78 21.47 1.26
C GLY A 209 -8.91 22.36 0.74
N LEU A 210 -9.71 22.84 1.69
CA LEU A 210 -10.86 23.70 1.44
C LEU A 210 -10.44 25.00 0.73
N GLY A 211 -11.08 25.30 -0.38
CA GLY A 211 -10.82 26.48 -1.22
C GLY A 211 -9.52 26.43 -2.02
N CYS A 212 -8.74 25.36 -1.92
CA CYS A 212 -7.44 25.23 -2.60
C CYS A 212 -7.40 24.08 -3.61
N HIS A 213 -8.33 23.13 -3.53
CA HIS A 213 -8.33 21.90 -4.32
C HIS A 213 -8.37 22.19 -5.83
N ASP A 214 -9.29 23.03 -6.29
CA ASP A 214 -9.44 23.39 -7.72
C ASP A 214 -8.15 23.94 -8.31
N TRP A 215 -7.42 24.78 -7.53
CA TRP A 215 -6.16 25.32 -7.98
C TRP A 215 -5.12 24.23 -8.24
N LEU A 216 -4.91 23.32 -7.28
CA LEU A 216 -3.90 22.27 -7.44
C LEU A 216 -4.28 21.27 -8.53
N ARG A 217 -5.56 20.94 -8.64
CA ARG A 217 -6.08 20.01 -9.67
C ARG A 217 -6.20 20.62 -11.07
N GLY A 218 -6.13 21.94 -11.18
CA GLY A 218 -6.21 22.64 -12.46
C GLY A 218 -7.58 22.59 -13.14
N VAL A 219 -8.64 22.29 -12.36
CA VAL A 219 -10.03 22.13 -12.84
C VAL A 219 -11.00 22.86 -11.90
N PRO A 220 -11.71 23.87 -12.38
CA PRO A 220 -12.76 24.53 -11.62
C PRO A 220 -13.87 23.55 -11.23
N GLY A 221 -14.28 23.56 -9.96
CA GLY A 221 -15.33 22.69 -9.42
C GLY A 221 -14.85 21.29 -9.02
N ALA A 222 -13.56 20.99 -9.09
CA ALA A 222 -13.01 19.71 -8.63
C ALA A 222 -13.32 19.45 -7.15
N GLU A 223 -13.25 20.46 -6.30
CA GLU A 223 -13.59 20.36 -4.87
C GLU A 223 -15.03 19.92 -4.64
N LYS A 224 -15.98 20.51 -5.39
CA LYS A 224 -17.40 20.11 -5.32
C LYS A 224 -17.64 18.68 -5.82
N GLN A 225 -16.86 18.23 -6.80
CA GLN A 225 -16.96 16.85 -7.31
C GLN A 225 -16.44 15.86 -6.27
N ALA A 226 -15.34 16.17 -5.61
CA ALA A 226 -14.77 15.35 -4.55
C ALA A 226 -15.70 15.31 -3.31
N ASP A 227 -16.33 16.45 -2.96
CA ASP A 227 -17.34 16.54 -1.91
C ASP A 227 -18.55 15.65 -2.21
N ALA A 228 -19.13 15.76 -3.40
CA ALA A 228 -20.28 14.94 -3.80
C ALA A 228 -19.93 13.44 -3.78
N ALA A 229 -18.73 13.07 -4.20
CA ALA A 229 -18.26 11.69 -4.17
C ALA A 229 -18.09 11.16 -2.73
N LEU A 230 -17.57 11.96 -1.80
CA LEU A 230 -17.49 11.59 -0.38
C LEU A 230 -18.85 11.28 0.22
N HIS A 231 -19.84 12.14 -0.05
CA HIS A 231 -21.21 11.94 0.43
C HIS A 231 -21.85 10.69 -0.18
N LEU A 232 -21.67 10.46 -1.49
CA LEU A 232 -22.15 9.28 -2.18
C LEU A 232 -21.54 7.99 -1.59
N LEU A 233 -20.22 7.96 -1.35
CA LEU A 233 -19.55 6.81 -0.74
C LEU A 233 -20.08 6.53 0.67
N LYS A 234 -20.24 7.57 1.48
CA LYS A 234 -20.83 7.47 2.83
C LYS A 234 -22.25 6.89 2.79
N GLU A 235 -23.10 7.40 1.90
CA GLU A 235 -24.48 6.93 1.72
C GLU A 235 -24.53 5.45 1.31
N ARG A 236 -23.61 5.04 0.41
CA ARG A 236 -23.55 3.67 -0.12
C ARG A 236 -22.73 2.72 0.75
N GLY A 237 -22.16 3.18 1.85
CA GLY A 237 -21.40 2.37 2.80
C GLY A 237 -20.01 1.96 2.31
N PHE A 238 -19.44 2.63 1.29
CA PHE A 238 -18.07 2.41 0.86
C PHE A 238 -17.09 3.21 1.72
N ALA A 239 -15.96 2.60 2.02
CA ALA A 239 -14.91 3.27 2.78
C ALA A 239 -14.18 4.32 1.92
N ALA A 240 -14.06 5.55 2.45
CA ALA A 240 -13.36 6.64 1.79
C ALA A 240 -12.16 7.11 2.61
N THR A 241 -11.01 7.29 1.95
CA THR A 241 -9.84 7.98 2.48
C THR A 241 -9.57 9.23 1.64
N ALA A 242 -8.89 10.20 2.20
CA ALA A 242 -8.47 11.39 1.47
C ALA A 242 -6.94 11.49 1.45
N ALA A 243 -6.42 11.98 0.33
CA ALA A 243 -5.00 12.35 0.19
C ALA A 243 -4.91 13.85 -0.12
N MET A 244 -4.10 14.56 0.66
CA MET A 244 -3.84 15.99 0.52
C MET A 244 -2.37 16.23 0.22
N CYS A 245 -2.06 16.90 -0.88
CA CYS A 245 -0.70 17.39 -1.14
C CYS A 245 -0.52 18.76 -0.49
N LEU A 246 0.33 18.84 0.54
CA LEU A 246 0.53 20.04 1.33
C LEU A 246 1.48 21.01 0.63
N HIS A 247 1.09 22.29 0.54
CA HIS A 247 1.90 23.33 -0.11
C HIS A 247 1.56 24.72 0.49
N ARG A 248 2.30 25.77 0.12
CA ARG A 248 2.13 27.12 0.72
C ARG A 248 0.71 27.68 0.65
N LYS A 249 -0.06 27.33 -0.38
CA LYS A 249 -1.42 27.87 -0.52
C LYS A 249 -2.46 27.18 0.36
N ASN A 250 -2.22 25.93 0.76
CA ASN A 250 -3.21 25.15 1.53
C ASN A 250 -2.76 24.82 2.97
N LYS A 251 -1.53 25.13 3.36
CA LYS A 251 -0.96 24.77 4.67
C LYS A 251 -1.83 25.23 5.84
N ASP A 252 -2.49 26.37 5.71
CA ASP A 252 -3.32 26.97 6.77
C ASP A 252 -4.73 26.35 6.83
N SER A 253 -5.15 25.58 5.82
CA SER A 253 -6.44 24.90 5.75
C SER A 253 -6.44 23.48 6.36
N LEU A 254 -5.28 22.95 6.78
CA LEU A 254 -5.14 21.54 7.20
C LEU A 254 -6.12 21.15 8.32
N ARG A 255 -6.25 21.97 9.38
CA ARG A 255 -7.17 21.71 10.51
C ARG A 255 -8.62 21.63 10.05
N ASP A 256 -9.08 22.64 9.33
CA ASP A 256 -10.47 22.72 8.86
C ASP A 256 -10.77 21.63 7.83
N THR A 257 -9.79 21.30 6.97
CA THR A 257 -9.88 20.21 6.02
C THR A 257 -10.04 18.85 6.72
N ALA A 258 -9.24 18.57 7.75
CA ALA A 258 -9.32 17.31 8.48
C ALA A 258 -10.69 17.14 9.18
N ARG A 259 -11.22 18.20 9.79
CA ARG A 259 -12.56 18.21 10.42
C ARG A 259 -13.65 18.00 9.38
N TYR A 260 -13.60 18.76 8.30
CA TYR A 260 -14.55 18.66 7.20
C TYR A 260 -14.59 17.25 6.61
N LEU A 261 -13.45 16.65 6.30
CA LEU A 261 -13.36 15.29 5.76
C LEU A 261 -13.93 14.24 6.71
N ALA A 262 -13.70 14.38 8.02
CA ALA A 262 -14.28 13.51 9.03
C ALA A 262 -15.82 13.60 9.03
N ASP A 263 -16.38 14.80 8.98
CA ASP A 263 -17.83 15.05 8.93
C ASP A 263 -18.44 14.54 7.62
N ALA A 264 -17.74 14.72 6.50
CA ALA A 264 -18.15 14.22 5.18
C ALA A 264 -18.08 12.69 5.06
N GLY A 265 -17.41 12.00 6.00
CA GLY A 265 -17.40 10.54 6.09
C GLY A 265 -16.10 9.87 5.67
N ALA A 266 -15.04 10.61 5.39
CA ALA A 266 -13.72 10.01 5.22
C ALA A 266 -13.24 9.44 6.57
N TYR A 267 -12.67 8.24 6.55
CA TYR A 267 -12.14 7.64 7.77
C TYR A 267 -10.65 7.99 7.99
N SER A 268 -9.91 8.35 6.94
CA SER A 268 -8.52 8.77 7.07
C SER A 268 -8.12 9.90 6.14
N LEU A 269 -7.17 10.71 6.59
CA LEU A 269 -6.48 11.74 5.82
C LEU A 269 -4.99 11.48 5.82
N ARG A 270 -4.43 11.28 4.63
CA ARG A 270 -2.99 11.26 4.40
C ARG A 270 -2.53 12.61 3.86
N VAL A 271 -1.58 13.23 4.53
CA VAL A 271 -0.96 14.50 4.12
C VAL A 271 0.41 14.20 3.55
N ASN A 272 0.56 14.41 2.25
CA ASN A 272 1.79 14.16 1.50
C ASN A 272 2.48 15.48 1.13
N ASP A 273 3.76 15.38 0.80
CA ASP A 273 4.52 16.46 0.17
C ASP A 273 4.55 16.25 -1.35
N PRO A 274 4.20 17.24 -2.16
CA PRO A 274 4.32 17.10 -3.60
C PRO A 274 5.80 17.14 -3.99
N GLN A 275 6.27 16.05 -4.57
CA GLN A 275 7.66 15.91 -5.00
C GLN A 275 7.97 16.85 -6.17
N ALA A 276 9.21 17.37 -6.23
CA ALA A 276 9.69 18.24 -7.32
C ALA A 276 9.92 17.45 -8.64
N LEU A 277 8.94 16.63 -9.00
CA LEU A 277 8.90 15.78 -10.20
C LEU A 277 7.69 16.14 -11.09
N GLY A 278 7.67 15.61 -12.31
CA GLY A 278 6.56 15.82 -13.22
C GLY A 278 6.18 17.31 -13.37
N ASN A 279 4.89 17.59 -13.32
CA ASN A 279 4.39 18.95 -13.48
C ASN A 279 4.77 19.88 -12.33
N TRP A 280 5.02 19.34 -11.11
CA TRP A 280 5.34 20.16 -9.94
C TRP A 280 6.67 20.90 -10.05
N LYS A 281 7.59 20.44 -10.88
CA LYS A 281 8.86 21.17 -11.17
C LYS A 281 8.65 22.64 -11.50
N GLN A 282 7.54 22.97 -12.19
CA GLN A 282 7.22 24.36 -12.59
C GLN A 282 6.68 25.21 -11.43
N TYR A 283 6.16 24.59 -10.38
CA TYR A 283 5.46 25.27 -9.28
C TYR A 283 6.24 25.20 -7.95
N ALA A 284 7.17 24.24 -7.85
CA ALA A 284 7.85 23.95 -6.59
C ALA A 284 8.59 25.17 -6.01
N GLN A 285 9.28 25.96 -6.84
CA GLN A 285 10.02 27.12 -6.38
C GLN A 285 9.13 28.14 -5.62
N GLU A 286 7.89 28.34 -6.06
CA GLU A 286 6.97 29.29 -5.46
C GLU A 286 6.11 28.69 -4.37
N TYR A 287 5.66 27.43 -4.53
CA TYR A 287 4.61 26.85 -3.71
C TYR A 287 5.04 25.68 -2.84
N ALA A 288 6.17 25.03 -3.08
CA ALA A 288 6.63 23.98 -2.19
C ALA A 288 7.03 24.55 -0.81
N LEU A 289 6.67 23.82 0.23
CA LEU A 289 7.17 24.10 1.58
C LEU A 289 8.63 23.65 1.68
N THR A 290 9.45 24.43 2.35
CA THR A 290 10.72 23.93 2.84
C THR A 290 10.49 22.89 3.94
N ARG A 291 11.48 22.05 4.20
CA ARG A 291 11.43 21.05 5.29
C ARG A 291 11.12 21.69 6.64
N GLN A 292 11.71 22.86 6.91
CA GLN A 292 11.46 23.62 8.11
C GLN A 292 10.01 24.12 8.18
N GLU A 293 9.50 24.74 7.10
CA GLU A 293 8.11 25.23 7.03
C GLU A 293 7.12 24.08 7.22
N ARG A 294 7.38 22.90 6.64
CA ARG A 294 6.53 21.71 6.79
C ARG A 294 6.51 21.21 8.22
N TRP A 295 7.68 21.12 8.87
CA TRP A 295 7.74 20.79 10.29
C TRP A 295 6.97 21.79 11.16
N GLU A 296 7.06 23.08 10.89
CA GLU A 296 6.31 24.11 11.61
C GLU A 296 4.81 23.92 11.47
N VAL A 297 4.32 23.60 10.27
CA VAL A 297 2.89 23.27 10.05
C VAL A 297 2.48 22.05 10.87
N TYR A 298 3.26 20.99 10.86
CA TYR A 298 2.93 19.76 11.60
C TYR A 298 3.00 19.97 13.11
N ARG A 299 4.02 20.67 13.59
CA ARG A 299 4.18 21.04 15.00
C ARG A 299 2.99 21.87 15.53
N ASP A 300 2.49 22.77 14.70
CA ASP A 300 1.33 23.60 15.02
C ASP A 300 0.01 22.82 14.92
N TYR A 301 -0.08 21.86 14.02
CA TYR A 301 -1.31 21.09 13.79
C TYR A 301 -1.49 19.93 14.78
N ILE A 302 -0.44 19.22 15.19
CA ILE A 302 -0.56 18.06 16.09
C ILE A 302 -1.34 18.38 17.38
N PRO A 303 -1.09 19.48 18.12
CA PRO A 303 -1.90 19.85 19.27
C PRO A 303 -3.38 20.07 18.92
N LYS A 304 -3.65 20.77 17.83
CA LYS A 304 -5.01 21.07 17.36
C LYS A 304 -5.79 19.82 16.97
N TYR A 305 -5.10 18.80 16.45
CA TYR A 305 -5.71 17.49 16.14
C TYR A 305 -6.22 16.81 17.41
N PHE A 306 -5.47 16.86 18.51
CA PHE A 306 -5.90 16.34 19.80
C PHE A 306 -7.00 17.22 20.45
N GLU A 307 -6.91 18.55 20.36
CA GLU A 307 -7.97 19.49 20.80
C GLU A 307 -9.29 19.20 20.09
N ASP A 308 -9.26 18.85 18.81
CA ASP A 308 -10.46 18.52 18.01
C ASP A 308 -11.01 17.11 18.30
N GLY A 309 -10.44 16.38 19.27
CA GLY A 309 -10.88 15.05 19.66
C GLY A 309 -10.51 13.95 18.69
N MET A 310 -9.40 14.12 17.94
CA MET A 310 -8.90 13.12 16.96
C MET A 310 -9.98 12.74 15.94
N PRO A 311 -10.43 13.67 15.08
CA PRO A 311 -11.66 13.50 14.28
C PRO A 311 -11.55 12.44 13.19
N ILE A 312 -10.33 12.14 12.72
CA ILE A 312 -10.06 11.28 11.56
C ILE A 312 -8.74 10.53 11.78
N ASP A 313 -8.57 9.33 11.22
CA ASP A 313 -7.23 8.72 11.14
C ASP A 313 -6.32 9.67 10.36
N ILE A 314 -5.21 10.13 10.97
CA ILE A 314 -4.29 11.08 10.34
C ILE A 314 -2.93 10.44 10.08
N GLN A 315 -2.35 10.73 8.92
CA GLN A 315 -0.96 10.44 8.60
C GLN A 315 -0.32 11.70 8.04
N LEU A 316 0.61 12.28 8.80
CA LEU A 316 1.51 13.35 8.35
C LEU A 316 2.79 12.66 7.85
N ASP A 317 2.98 12.63 6.56
CA ASP A 317 3.94 11.73 5.91
C ASP A 317 5.36 11.90 6.48
N GLY A 318 5.93 10.78 6.93
CA GLY A 318 7.27 10.72 7.54
C GLY A 318 7.39 11.26 8.96
N TYR A 319 6.34 11.84 9.58
CA TYR A 319 6.45 12.51 10.88
C TYR A 319 5.54 11.96 11.98
N PHE A 320 4.28 11.75 11.68
CA PHE A 320 3.28 11.44 12.71
C PHE A 320 2.10 10.69 12.12
N SER A 321 1.55 9.74 12.88
CA SER A 321 0.26 9.14 12.57
C SER A 321 -0.52 8.83 13.84
N CYS A 322 -1.85 8.95 13.77
CA CYS A 322 -2.73 8.64 14.86
C CYS A 322 -4.10 8.17 14.36
N LYS A 323 -4.72 7.27 15.10
CA LYS A 323 -6.05 6.75 14.81
C LYS A 323 -7.13 7.68 15.36
N ARG A 324 -8.26 7.72 14.66
CA ARG A 324 -9.47 8.42 15.09
C ARG A 324 -9.85 8.03 16.52
N GLY A 325 -10.12 9.02 17.35
CA GLY A 325 -10.54 8.83 18.75
C GLY A 325 -9.49 8.19 19.67
N SER A 326 -8.24 8.07 19.22
CA SER A 326 -7.14 7.47 19.98
C SER A 326 -6.09 8.49 20.35
N THR A 327 -5.48 8.30 21.52
CA THR A 327 -4.25 8.99 21.92
C THR A 327 -2.99 8.16 21.68
N ASP A 328 -3.14 6.95 21.12
CA ASP A 328 -2.03 6.07 20.75
C ASP A 328 -1.51 6.47 19.35
N TYR A 329 -0.55 7.39 19.34
CA TYR A 329 0.08 7.86 18.12
C TYR A 329 1.37 7.10 17.81
N LYS A 330 1.81 7.19 16.55
CA LYS A 330 3.08 6.62 16.08
C LYS A 330 3.92 7.70 15.41
N VAL A 331 5.23 7.64 15.67
CA VAL A 331 6.24 8.26 14.81
C VAL A 331 6.74 7.13 13.89
N PRO A 332 6.54 7.22 12.58
CA PRO A 332 6.58 6.05 11.67
C PRO A 332 8.01 5.64 11.27
N PHE A 333 8.87 5.36 12.25
CA PHE A 333 10.20 4.83 12.01
C PHE A 333 10.39 3.46 12.65
N VAL A 334 11.16 2.61 11.95
CA VAL A 334 11.54 1.29 12.45
C VAL A 334 12.86 1.43 13.20
N HIS A 335 12.89 0.92 14.44
CA HIS A 335 14.11 0.92 15.24
C HIS A 335 14.77 -0.44 15.22
N HIS A 336 16.00 -0.49 14.77
CA HIS A 336 16.86 -1.66 14.91
C HIS A 336 17.72 -1.52 16.16
N SER A 337 17.85 -2.60 16.94
CA SER A 337 18.79 -2.61 18.06
C SER A 337 20.23 -2.40 17.54
N PRO A 338 21.01 -1.50 18.14
CA PRO A 338 22.41 -1.26 17.72
C PRO A 338 23.31 -2.51 17.81
N GLU A 339 22.93 -3.45 18.66
CA GLU A 339 23.73 -4.65 18.92
C GLU A 339 23.46 -5.73 17.88
N ASN A 340 24.51 -6.15 17.15
CA ASN A 340 24.50 -7.28 16.22
C ASN A 340 23.63 -7.15 14.96
N ILE A 341 23.49 -5.95 14.40
CA ILE A 341 22.78 -5.78 13.13
C ILE A 341 23.59 -6.31 11.96
N ASP A 342 23.01 -7.23 11.22
CA ASP A 342 23.52 -7.66 9.92
C ASP A 342 22.78 -6.90 8.79
N TRP A 343 23.34 -5.76 8.41
CA TRP A 343 22.77 -4.91 7.35
C TRP A 343 22.61 -5.62 6.00
N SER A 344 23.34 -6.71 5.76
CA SER A 344 23.21 -7.51 4.54
C SER A 344 21.90 -8.30 4.47
N ARG A 345 21.19 -8.43 5.58
CA ARG A 345 19.88 -9.10 5.66
C ARG A 345 18.72 -8.15 5.60
N ILE A 346 18.94 -6.87 5.90
CA ILE A 346 17.87 -5.87 5.96
C ILE A 346 17.64 -5.31 4.55
N PRO A 347 16.44 -5.45 3.97
CA PRO A 347 16.13 -4.82 2.69
C PRO A 347 16.19 -3.30 2.81
N TYR A 348 16.66 -2.62 1.77
CA TYR A 348 16.67 -1.16 1.77
C TYR A 348 15.24 -0.59 1.91
N CYS A 349 14.26 -1.20 1.28
CA CYS A 349 12.86 -0.85 1.47
C CYS A 349 12.03 -2.11 1.77
N GLU A 350 11.49 -2.21 2.99
CA GLU A 350 10.62 -3.32 3.40
C GLU A 350 9.32 -3.36 2.60
N GLY A 351 8.73 -2.19 2.31
CA GLY A 351 7.48 -2.10 1.56
C GLY A 351 7.54 -2.73 0.17
N MET A 352 8.71 -2.67 -0.49
CA MET A 352 8.90 -3.26 -1.81
C MET A 352 8.90 -4.79 -1.82
N GLN A 353 9.08 -5.43 -0.66
CA GLN A 353 9.17 -6.89 -0.58
C GLN A 353 7.86 -7.59 -0.95
N HIS A 354 6.72 -6.93 -0.72
CA HIS A 354 5.39 -7.50 -0.83
C HIS A 354 4.45 -6.72 -1.76
N THR A 355 4.98 -5.70 -2.45
CA THR A 355 4.20 -4.87 -3.37
C THR A 355 4.83 -4.84 -4.76
N ALA A 356 4.01 -4.53 -5.76
CA ALA A 356 4.46 -4.18 -7.08
C ALA A 356 3.56 -3.08 -7.66
N TYR A 357 4.06 -2.37 -8.65
CA TYR A 357 3.29 -1.45 -9.46
C TYR A 357 3.42 -1.86 -10.93
N ILE A 358 2.30 -1.90 -11.65
CA ILE A 358 2.26 -2.10 -13.10
C ILE A 358 1.82 -0.79 -13.73
N SER A 359 2.71 -0.20 -14.54
CA SER A 359 2.46 1.07 -15.24
C SER A 359 1.50 0.91 -16.43
N PRO A 360 1.01 2.00 -17.05
CA PRO A 360 0.22 1.91 -18.29
C PRO A 360 0.94 1.25 -19.46
N GLU A 361 2.27 1.28 -19.48
CA GLU A 361 3.12 0.59 -20.47
C GLU A 361 3.34 -0.89 -20.11
N GLY A 362 2.74 -1.36 -19.02
CA GLY A 362 2.95 -2.69 -18.49
C GLY A 362 4.27 -2.88 -17.75
N ARG A 363 5.03 -1.82 -17.46
CA ARG A 363 6.32 -1.94 -16.76
C ARG A 363 6.13 -2.35 -15.32
N LEU A 364 6.94 -3.29 -14.86
CA LEU A 364 6.91 -3.81 -13.51
C LEU A 364 7.89 -3.04 -12.63
N LEU A 365 7.36 -2.31 -11.65
CA LEU A 365 8.11 -1.47 -10.71
C LEU A 365 7.86 -1.91 -9.26
N PRO A 366 8.80 -1.65 -8.33
CA PRO A 366 8.60 -1.95 -6.92
C PRO A 366 7.48 -1.15 -6.24
N CYS A 367 7.34 0.12 -6.61
CA CYS A 367 6.24 0.98 -6.17
C CYS A 367 5.95 2.09 -7.20
N MET A 368 4.82 2.76 -7.03
CA MET A 368 4.37 3.84 -7.92
C MET A 368 5.32 5.06 -7.91
N GLY A 369 6.08 5.28 -6.85
CA GLY A 369 7.02 6.40 -6.76
C GLY A 369 8.12 6.36 -7.83
N PHE A 370 8.43 5.19 -8.39
CA PHE A 370 9.38 5.08 -9.49
C PHE A 370 8.78 5.40 -10.87
N ALA A 371 7.46 5.64 -10.99
CA ALA A 371 6.84 5.97 -12.26
C ALA A 371 7.48 7.22 -12.89
N ASP A 372 7.63 7.20 -14.21
CA ASP A 372 8.23 8.28 -15.03
C ASP A 372 9.71 8.60 -14.71
N SER A 373 10.38 7.71 -13.99
CA SER A 373 11.79 7.82 -13.63
C SER A 373 12.72 7.09 -14.62
N PRO A 374 14.05 7.26 -14.50
CA PRO A 374 15.02 6.42 -15.21
C PRO A 374 14.83 4.92 -14.91
N VAL A 375 14.46 4.57 -13.69
CA VAL A 375 14.15 3.19 -13.25
C VAL A 375 12.93 2.64 -14.01
N ASP A 376 11.87 3.43 -14.17
CA ASP A 376 10.69 3.05 -14.97
C ASP A 376 11.11 2.71 -16.40
N ARG A 377 11.83 3.62 -17.05
CA ARG A 377 12.27 3.43 -18.44
C ARG A 377 13.15 2.20 -18.66
N ALA A 378 13.91 1.79 -17.64
CA ALA A 378 14.76 0.60 -17.67
C ALA A 378 14.00 -0.70 -17.27
N SER A 379 12.81 -0.58 -16.69
CA SER A 379 12.07 -1.71 -16.19
C SER A 379 11.37 -2.51 -17.29
N PRO A 380 11.32 -3.85 -17.18
CA PRO A 380 10.70 -4.71 -18.18
C PRO A 380 9.17 -4.63 -18.12
N SER A 381 8.52 -4.99 -19.25
CA SER A 381 7.06 -4.96 -19.38
C SER A 381 6.43 -6.34 -19.26
N VAL A 382 5.34 -6.45 -18.49
CA VAL A 382 4.48 -7.64 -18.40
C VAL A 382 3.72 -7.91 -19.70
N PHE A 383 3.71 -6.97 -20.64
CA PHE A 383 3.17 -7.18 -21.99
C PHE A 383 4.14 -7.95 -22.90
N GLU A 384 5.41 -8.03 -22.53
CA GLU A 384 6.47 -8.67 -23.31
C GLU A 384 6.95 -9.96 -22.67
N GLN A 385 6.93 -10.03 -21.33
CA GLN A 385 7.43 -11.16 -20.56
C GLN A 385 6.49 -11.49 -19.39
N PRO A 386 6.36 -12.77 -19.01
CA PRO A 386 5.46 -13.18 -17.94
C PRO A 386 5.84 -12.55 -16.58
N LEU A 387 4.86 -12.04 -15.83
CA LEU A 387 5.02 -11.50 -14.49
C LEU A 387 5.79 -12.45 -13.55
N GLY A 388 5.49 -13.76 -13.63
CA GLY A 388 6.15 -14.76 -12.81
C GLY A 388 7.65 -14.87 -13.05
N GLU A 389 8.14 -14.61 -14.26
CA GLU A 389 9.56 -14.54 -14.58
C GLU A 389 10.17 -13.22 -14.15
N LEU A 390 9.49 -12.11 -14.48
CA LEU A 390 9.94 -10.76 -14.14
C LEU A 390 10.08 -10.56 -12.63
N SER A 391 9.19 -11.12 -11.84
CA SER A 391 9.24 -11.04 -10.38
C SER A 391 10.47 -11.72 -9.75
N GLN A 392 11.22 -12.53 -10.52
CA GLN A 392 12.34 -13.32 -10.03
C GLN A 392 13.69 -12.97 -10.69
N ARG A 393 13.65 -12.59 -11.97
CA ARG A 393 14.87 -12.41 -12.78
C ARG A 393 14.71 -11.21 -13.70
N SER A 394 14.82 -10.02 -13.14
CA SER A 394 14.72 -8.77 -13.89
C SER A 394 15.29 -7.63 -13.07
N TYR A 395 15.38 -6.46 -13.68
CA TYR A 395 15.73 -5.23 -12.98
C TYR A 395 14.82 -4.95 -11.77
N TYR A 396 13.51 -5.27 -11.86
CA TYR A 396 12.61 -5.23 -10.72
C TYR A 396 13.11 -6.16 -9.57
N ALA A 397 13.52 -7.39 -9.91
CA ALA A 397 14.01 -8.33 -8.92
C ALA A 397 15.31 -7.84 -8.25
N ASP A 398 16.19 -7.19 -9.01
CA ASP A 398 17.43 -6.61 -8.49
C ASP A 398 17.16 -5.46 -7.53
N LEU A 399 16.22 -4.56 -7.88
CA LEU A 399 15.78 -3.44 -7.03
C LEU A 399 15.27 -3.92 -5.67
N ILE A 400 14.37 -4.90 -5.67
CA ILE A 400 13.81 -5.44 -4.40
C ILE A 400 14.80 -6.30 -3.62
N ALA A 401 15.87 -6.81 -4.25
CA ALA A 401 16.93 -7.53 -3.58
C ALA A 401 17.93 -6.61 -2.86
N THR A 402 17.95 -5.31 -3.21
CA THR A 402 18.86 -4.32 -2.63
C THR A 402 18.76 -4.27 -1.10
N LYS A 403 19.91 -4.32 -0.43
CA LYS A 403 20.03 -4.32 1.04
C LYS A 403 20.61 -2.99 1.55
N LEU A 404 20.44 -2.74 2.82
CA LEU A 404 21.08 -1.58 3.45
C LEU A 404 22.61 -1.65 3.36
N SER A 405 23.20 -2.84 3.37
CA SER A 405 24.64 -2.99 3.13
C SER A 405 25.11 -2.40 1.79
N ASP A 406 24.25 -2.42 0.75
CA ASP A 406 24.58 -1.90 -0.57
C ASP A 406 24.62 -0.36 -0.55
N LEU A 407 23.68 0.28 0.17
CA LEU A 407 23.72 1.71 0.45
C LEU A 407 24.99 2.08 1.22
N LEU A 408 25.26 1.37 2.33
CA LEU A 408 26.39 1.69 3.22
C LEU A 408 27.76 1.49 2.56
N ALA A 409 27.86 0.63 1.56
CA ALA A 409 29.08 0.45 0.77
C ALA A 409 29.38 1.66 -0.14
N ARG A 410 28.37 2.47 -0.46
CA ARG A 410 28.48 3.64 -1.37
C ARG A 410 28.37 4.97 -0.65
N ASP A 411 27.56 5.04 0.40
CA ASP A 411 27.29 6.25 1.15
C ASP A 411 28.02 6.24 2.50
N ALA A 412 29.21 6.86 2.52
CA ALA A 412 30.05 6.93 3.70
C ALA A 412 29.43 7.81 4.83
N GLU A 413 28.54 8.76 4.50
CA GLU A 413 27.84 9.56 5.47
C GLU A 413 26.85 8.70 6.25
N CYS A 414 26.06 7.89 5.56
CA CYS A 414 25.16 6.92 6.17
C CYS A 414 25.90 5.88 7.02
N ALA A 415 27.01 5.35 6.52
CA ALA A 415 27.77 4.31 7.21
C ALA A 415 28.29 4.76 8.59
N GLN A 416 28.48 6.07 8.80
CA GLN A 416 28.96 6.65 10.05
C GLN A 416 27.89 7.41 10.84
N CYS A 417 26.64 7.41 10.36
CA CYS A 417 25.57 8.21 10.92
C CYS A 417 25.00 7.58 12.22
N PRO A 418 24.92 8.35 13.33
CA PRO A 418 24.34 7.85 14.58
C PRO A 418 22.84 7.56 14.49
N HIS A 419 22.14 8.10 13.49
CA HIS A 419 20.71 7.89 13.26
C HIS A 419 20.37 6.69 12.36
N LEU A 420 21.38 6.01 11.81
CA LEU A 420 21.17 4.92 10.84
C LEU A 420 20.21 3.84 11.36
N HIS A 421 20.27 3.50 12.64
CA HIS A 421 19.42 2.49 13.29
C HIS A 421 17.93 2.80 13.26
N SER A 422 17.57 4.06 13.08
CA SER A 422 16.18 4.54 13.04
C SER A 422 15.76 4.97 11.64
N CYS A 423 16.65 5.63 10.88
CA CYS A 423 16.29 6.14 9.56
C CYS A 423 16.46 5.13 8.43
N CYS A 424 17.39 4.16 8.60
CA CYS A 424 17.71 3.13 7.58
C CYS A 424 17.93 3.68 6.17
N GLY A 425 18.53 4.89 6.05
CA GLY A 425 18.75 5.54 4.75
C GLY A 425 17.52 6.21 4.13
N GLY A 426 16.34 6.05 4.71
CA GLY A 426 15.08 6.64 4.23
C GLY A 426 14.41 5.86 3.11
N CYS A 427 13.73 6.57 2.22
CA CYS A 427 13.00 6.00 1.10
C CYS A 427 13.89 5.88 -0.14
N MET A 428 14.09 4.68 -0.64
CA MET A 428 14.90 4.40 -1.84
C MET A 428 14.44 5.17 -3.09
N GLN A 429 13.14 5.47 -3.18
CA GLN A 429 12.59 6.23 -4.30
C GLN A 429 12.84 7.74 -4.13
N GLU A 430 12.68 8.28 -2.92
CA GLU A 430 12.95 9.69 -2.61
C GLU A 430 14.45 10.02 -2.68
N SER A 431 15.30 9.03 -2.45
CA SER A 431 16.75 9.19 -2.57
C SER A 431 17.24 9.23 -4.02
N MET A 432 16.44 8.74 -4.98
CA MET A 432 16.86 8.56 -6.35
C MET A 432 17.28 9.89 -7.03
N THR A 433 18.49 9.90 -7.57
CA THR A 433 19.02 11.03 -8.32
C THR A 433 18.39 11.14 -9.72
N GLU A 434 18.60 12.26 -10.41
CA GLU A 434 18.11 12.46 -11.78
C GLU A 434 18.68 11.42 -12.77
N ASP A 435 19.87 10.89 -12.50
CA ASP A 435 20.50 9.84 -13.30
C ASP A 435 20.01 8.43 -12.97
N GLY A 436 19.16 8.30 -11.95
CA GLY A 436 18.57 7.02 -11.51
C GLY A 436 19.40 6.25 -10.48
N ASP A 437 20.42 6.86 -9.88
CA ASP A 437 21.12 6.27 -8.76
C ASP A 437 20.27 6.38 -7.49
N TYR A 438 19.94 5.25 -6.90
CA TYR A 438 19.12 5.12 -5.69
C TYR A 438 19.93 4.64 -4.46
N LEU A 439 21.25 4.43 -4.61
CA LEU A 439 22.15 4.05 -3.51
C LEU A 439 22.78 5.30 -2.86
N VAL A 440 21.95 6.27 -2.56
CA VAL A 440 22.25 7.47 -1.79
C VAL A 440 21.14 7.65 -0.74
N HIS A 441 21.41 8.37 0.34
CA HIS A 441 20.41 8.54 1.39
C HIS A 441 19.31 9.54 1.01
N ASP A 442 18.13 9.31 1.55
CA ASP A 442 16.99 10.21 1.46
C ASP A 442 17.26 11.50 2.23
N GLN A 443 17.32 12.63 1.51
CA GLN A 443 17.62 13.94 2.06
C GLN A 443 16.53 14.46 3.00
N GLU A 444 15.27 14.05 2.80
CA GLU A 444 14.14 14.45 3.65
C GLU A 444 14.26 13.83 5.03
N ILE A 445 14.41 12.51 5.07
CA ILE A 445 14.54 11.75 6.32
C ILE A 445 15.85 12.09 7.03
N CYS A 446 16.95 12.27 6.27
CA CYS A 446 18.22 12.73 6.84
C CYS A 446 18.06 14.09 7.53
N TRP A 447 17.40 15.05 6.88
CA TRP A 447 17.13 16.36 7.47
C TRP A 447 16.27 16.24 8.74
N PHE A 448 15.22 15.42 8.71
CA PHE A 448 14.35 15.19 9.85
C PHE A 448 15.14 14.74 11.08
N PHE A 449 15.93 13.67 10.96
CA PHE A 449 16.71 13.16 12.09
C PHE A 449 17.77 14.13 12.61
N LYS A 450 18.39 14.91 11.72
CA LYS A 450 19.43 15.89 12.11
C LYS A 450 18.86 17.17 12.74
N ASN A 451 17.62 17.57 12.42
CA ASN A 451 17.08 18.88 12.80
C ASN A 451 15.84 18.82 13.72
N VAL A 452 15.07 17.75 13.66
CA VAL A 452 13.84 17.56 14.44
C VAL A 452 13.98 16.36 15.37
N GLY A 453 14.08 15.19 14.81
CA GLY A 453 14.12 13.91 15.52
C GLY A 453 12.77 13.51 16.13
N GLU A 454 12.66 12.24 16.46
CA GLU A 454 11.43 11.68 17.05
C GLU A 454 11.09 12.29 18.39
N ALA A 455 12.10 12.65 19.21
CA ALA A 455 11.89 13.23 20.53
C ALA A 455 11.12 14.55 20.46
N ALA A 456 11.36 15.38 19.43
CA ALA A 456 10.63 16.63 19.26
C ALA A 456 9.16 16.38 18.89
N VAL A 457 8.89 15.41 18.00
CA VAL A 457 7.51 15.03 17.63
C VAL A 457 6.76 14.50 18.85
N ARG A 458 7.40 13.59 19.62
CA ARG A 458 6.82 13.03 20.84
C ARG A 458 6.55 14.10 21.90
N ALA A 459 7.48 15.03 22.12
CA ALA A 459 7.28 16.11 23.07
C ALA A 459 6.04 16.98 22.75
N VAL A 460 5.82 17.27 21.46
CA VAL A 460 4.63 18.01 21.00
C VAL A 460 3.34 17.21 21.23
N ALA A 461 3.33 15.95 20.85
CA ALA A 461 2.15 15.08 20.97
C ALA A 461 1.81 14.79 22.45
N ASP A 462 2.81 14.43 23.26
CA ASP A 462 2.62 14.13 24.69
C ASP A 462 2.12 15.33 25.47
N ALA A 463 2.66 16.52 25.21
CA ALA A 463 2.19 17.77 25.82
C ALA A 463 0.72 18.06 25.46
N ALA A 464 0.33 17.85 24.21
CA ALA A 464 -1.04 18.01 23.76
C ALA A 464 -1.99 17.01 24.44
N ILE A 465 -1.61 15.73 24.50
CA ILE A 465 -2.39 14.68 25.17
C ILE A 465 -2.55 14.96 26.66
N ALA A 466 -1.48 15.44 27.32
CA ALA A 466 -1.56 15.82 28.75
C ALA A 466 -2.55 16.98 28.99
N GLY A 467 -2.66 17.91 28.04
CA GLY A 467 -3.59 19.03 28.11
C GLY A 467 -5.06 18.68 27.97
N ILE A 468 -5.38 17.57 27.26
CA ILE A 468 -6.78 17.14 27.06
C ILE A 468 -7.26 16.12 28.10
N ARG A 469 -6.36 15.46 28.85
CA ARG A 469 -6.77 14.58 29.96
C ARG A 469 -7.34 15.42 31.08
N PRO A 470 -8.55 15.11 31.64
CA PRO A 470 -9.02 15.78 32.84
C PRO A 470 -7.96 15.60 33.93
N GLN A 471 -7.58 16.69 34.58
CA GLN A 471 -6.78 16.61 35.80
C GLN A 471 -7.65 15.88 36.82
N VAL A 472 -7.36 14.61 37.07
CA VAL A 472 -8.05 13.76 38.07
C VAL A 472 -7.57 14.16 39.46
#